data_b08ce3918b301eb6a243f28081f011de
#
_entry.id   b08ce3918b301eb6a243f28081f011de
#
_cell.length_a   1.000
_cell.length_b   1.000
_cell.length_c   1.000
_cell.angle_alpha   90.00
_cell.angle_beta   90.00
_cell.angle_gamma   90.00
#
_symmetry.space_group_name_H-M   'P 1'
#
loop_
_entity.id
_entity.type
_entity.pdbx_description
1 polymer ?
#
loop_
_entity_poly.entity_id
_entity_poly.type
_entity_poly.pdbx_seq_one_letter_code
_entity_poly.pdbx_strand_id
1 'polypeptide(L)'
;REWFKQPANTHYLATLSELEKSDICTYEGNAHSLRRVASLEMYEEGGMRLTAASLGTLLKYPWTSEQAKKGKFNIYQSELKLMQHLADTLGLKSLGNNRWQRHPLSYLMEAADDICYAILDLEDAVEIGILSIDNFCQTLAPLSKVSKHANLGMVRSIAVNNAIKQVVAQFKEHYSAIMAGGVRYHLLKFPC
;
A
#
# COMPACT_ATOMS: atom_id res chain seq x y z
N ARG A 1 -8.80 -18.34 -11.60
CA ARG A 1 -8.56 -19.48 -10.69
C ARG A 1 -9.23 -20.75 -11.23
N GLU A 2 -10.55 -20.77 -11.40
CA GLU A 2 -11.29 -21.93 -11.91
C GLU A 2 -10.91 -22.31 -13.35
N TRP A 3 -10.55 -21.33 -14.20
CA TRP A 3 -10.08 -21.56 -15.55
C TRP A 3 -8.86 -22.51 -15.62
N PHE A 4 -7.88 -22.33 -14.71
CA PHE A 4 -6.68 -23.17 -14.65
C PHE A 4 -6.97 -24.60 -14.14
N LYS A 5 -8.08 -24.84 -13.46
CA LYS A 5 -8.49 -26.17 -12.97
C LYS A 5 -9.12 -27.04 -14.05
N GLN A 6 -9.51 -26.46 -15.18
CA GLN A 6 -10.06 -27.21 -16.30
C GLN A 6 -8.99 -28.09 -16.92
N PRO A 7 -9.27 -29.37 -17.22
CA PRO A 7 -8.28 -30.31 -17.77
C PRO A 7 -7.56 -29.79 -19.02
N ALA A 8 -8.27 -29.08 -19.90
CA ALA A 8 -7.70 -28.47 -21.11
C ALA A 8 -6.65 -27.38 -20.83
N ASN A 9 -6.64 -26.79 -19.63
CA ASN A 9 -5.81 -25.63 -19.30
C ASN A 9 -4.68 -25.97 -18.31
N THR A 10 -4.63 -27.17 -17.77
CA THR A 10 -3.60 -27.56 -16.78
C THR A 10 -2.18 -27.52 -17.33
N HIS A 11 -2.01 -27.68 -18.65
CA HIS A 11 -0.72 -27.60 -19.32
C HIS A 11 -0.03 -26.24 -19.17
N TYR A 12 -0.78 -25.12 -18.99
CA TYR A 12 -0.21 -23.79 -18.75
C TYR A 12 0.52 -23.70 -17.41
N LEU A 13 0.21 -24.59 -16.47
CA LEU A 13 0.85 -24.65 -15.15
C LEU A 13 1.91 -25.75 -15.03
N ALA A 14 2.09 -26.58 -16.05
CA ALA A 14 2.89 -27.82 -15.97
C ALA A 14 4.37 -27.58 -15.60
N THR A 15 4.94 -26.44 -16.02
CA THR A 15 6.35 -26.09 -15.75
C THR A 15 6.56 -25.27 -14.49
N LEU A 16 5.49 -24.87 -13.82
CA LEU A 16 5.55 -24.00 -12.65
C LEU A 16 5.63 -24.82 -11.36
N SER A 17 6.39 -24.31 -10.39
CA SER A 17 6.39 -24.81 -9.02
C SER A 17 5.01 -24.59 -8.37
N GLU A 18 4.73 -25.29 -7.27
CA GLU A 18 3.45 -25.13 -6.54
C GLU A 18 3.26 -23.71 -6.01
N LEU A 19 4.33 -23.02 -5.64
CA LEU A 19 4.29 -21.61 -5.19
C LEU A 19 3.94 -20.66 -6.34
N GLU A 20 4.53 -20.84 -7.52
CA GLU A 20 4.20 -20.06 -8.71
C GLU A 20 2.77 -20.32 -9.18
N LYS A 21 2.29 -21.56 -9.11
CA LYS A 21 0.90 -21.91 -9.36
C LYS A 21 -0.04 -21.19 -8.38
N SER A 22 0.36 -21.13 -7.11
CA SER A 22 -0.38 -20.39 -6.09
C SER A 22 -0.43 -18.88 -6.42
N ASP A 23 0.68 -18.30 -6.81
CA ASP A 23 0.77 -16.88 -7.20
C ASP A 23 -0.16 -16.53 -8.37
N ILE A 24 -0.15 -17.34 -9.45
CA ILE A 24 -1.04 -17.17 -10.59
C ILE A 24 -2.51 -17.27 -10.18
N CYS A 25 -2.82 -18.16 -9.24
CA CYS A 25 -4.16 -18.36 -8.74
C CYS A 25 -4.59 -17.33 -7.69
N THR A 26 -3.70 -16.48 -7.21
CA THR A 26 -3.96 -15.51 -6.14
C THR A 26 -3.59 -14.11 -6.60
N TYR A 27 -4.57 -13.39 -7.14
CA TYR A 27 -4.38 -11.98 -7.47
C TYR A 27 -4.30 -11.14 -6.20
N GLU A 28 -3.24 -10.33 -6.07
CA GLU A 28 -3.09 -9.33 -5.03
C GLU A 28 -2.55 -8.02 -5.64
N GLY A 29 -3.30 -6.93 -5.44
CA GLY A 29 -3.04 -5.64 -6.08
C GLY A 29 -1.66 -5.06 -5.76
N ASN A 30 -1.18 -5.20 -4.52
CA ASN A 30 0.13 -4.68 -4.13
C ASN A 30 1.28 -5.45 -4.82
N ALA A 31 1.17 -6.78 -4.93
CA ALA A 31 2.15 -7.59 -5.65
C ALA A 31 2.14 -7.26 -7.16
N HIS A 32 0.95 -7.09 -7.72
CA HIS A 32 0.80 -6.70 -9.11
C HIS A 32 1.36 -5.29 -9.38
N SER A 33 1.19 -4.35 -8.46
CA SER A 33 1.75 -3.01 -8.57
C SER A 33 3.29 -3.02 -8.62
N LEU A 34 3.94 -3.81 -7.76
CA LEU A 34 5.40 -3.97 -7.83
C LEU A 34 5.84 -4.52 -9.18
N ARG A 35 5.22 -5.61 -9.65
CA ARG A 35 5.50 -6.21 -10.95
C ARG A 35 5.35 -5.22 -12.09
N ARG A 36 4.27 -4.44 -12.11
CA ARG A 36 4.04 -3.44 -13.14
C ARG A 36 5.17 -2.43 -13.20
N VAL A 37 5.46 -1.75 -12.12
CA VAL A 37 6.44 -0.65 -12.11
C VAL A 37 7.87 -1.12 -12.26
N ALA A 38 8.19 -2.32 -11.80
CA ALA A 38 9.55 -2.86 -11.82
C ALA A 38 9.89 -3.67 -13.08
N SER A 39 8.88 -4.19 -13.81
CA SER A 39 9.13 -5.13 -14.90
C SER A 39 8.31 -4.89 -16.17
N LEU A 40 7.04 -4.51 -16.05
CA LEU A 40 6.10 -4.52 -17.17
C LEU A 40 5.85 -3.15 -17.79
N GLU A 41 5.90 -2.10 -16.99
CA GLU A 41 5.64 -0.75 -17.50
C GLU A 41 6.82 -0.30 -18.34
N MET A 42 6.58 0.32 -19.49
CA MET A 42 7.57 0.75 -20.49
C MET A 42 7.99 -0.35 -21.49
N TYR A 43 8.59 0.06 -22.60
CA TYR A 43 9.01 -0.82 -23.70
C TYR A 43 10.33 -1.56 -23.47
N GLU A 44 11.12 -1.12 -22.47
CA GLU A 44 12.43 -1.69 -22.17
C GLU A 44 12.42 -2.51 -20.89
N GLU A 45 13.29 -3.48 -20.77
CA GLU A 45 13.47 -4.27 -19.57
C GLU A 45 13.78 -3.38 -18.35
N GLY A 46 13.23 -3.75 -17.19
CA GLY A 46 13.39 -3.01 -15.94
C GLY A 46 12.26 -2.05 -15.62
N GLY A 47 11.16 -2.10 -16.36
CA GLY A 47 9.95 -1.32 -16.10
C GLY A 47 10.23 0.19 -16.09
N MET A 48 9.69 0.91 -15.11
CA MET A 48 9.82 2.37 -14.99
C MET A 48 11.22 2.83 -14.54
N ARG A 49 12.16 1.93 -14.29
CA ARG A 49 13.53 2.23 -13.83
C ARG A 49 13.55 3.14 -12.60
N LEU A 50 12.67 2.87 -11.65
CA LEU A 50 12.58 3.61 -10.40
C LEU A 50 13.81 3.32 -9.51
N THR A 51 14.16 4.26 -8.64
CA THR A 51 15.19 4.03 -7.62
C THR A 51 14.78 2.92 -6.65
N ALA A 52 15.75 2.26 -6.03
CA ALA A 52 15.49 1.27 -4.99
C ALA A 52 14.62 1.82 -3.86
N ALA A 53 14.85 3.08 -3.45
CA ALA A 53 14.06 3.75 -2.41
C ALA A 53 12.59 3.93 -2.85
N SER A 54 12.34 4.30 -4.12
CA SER A 54 10.98 4.42 -4.67
C SER A 54 10.28 3.06 -4.68
N LEU A 55 10.95 2.00 -5.15
CA LEU A 55 10.39 0.64 -5.12
C LEU A 55 10.16 0.16 -3.68
N GLY A 56 11.10 0.42 -2.77
CA GLY A 56 10.95 0.10 -1.35
C GLY A 56 9.74 0.78 -0.70
N THR A 57 9.41 1.99 -1.13
CA THR A 57 8.24 2.74 -0.64
C THR A 57 6.91 2.05 -0.97
N LEU A 58 6.83 1.32 -2.10
CA LEU A 58 5.64 0.59 -2.50
C LEU A 58 5.44 -0.72 -1.71
N LEU A 59 6.45 -1.19 -0.98
CA LEU A 59 6.41 -2.46 -0.26
C LEU A 59 5.68 -2.32 1.09
N LYS A 60 4.35 -2.27 1.05
CA LYS A 60 3.49 -2.28 2.24
C LYS A 60 3.54 -3.63 2.97
N TYR A 61 3.67 -4.73 2.22
CA TYR A 61 3.68 -6.11 2.69
C TYR A 61 4.90 -6.85 2.13
N PRO A 62 6.14 -6.57 2.60
CA PRO A 62 7.37 -7.08 2.01
C PRO A 62 7.58 -8.58 2.29
N TRP A 63 6.68 -9.41 1.80
CA TRP A 63 6.70 -10.86 1.90
C TRP A 63 5.97 -11.52 0.74
N THR A 64 6.22 -12.82 0.57
CA THR A 64 5.59 -13.66 -0.47
C THR A 64 4.19 -14.12 -0.07
N SER A 65 3.46 -14.67 -1.03
CA SER A 65 2.11 -15.22 -0.86
C SER A 65 2.01 -16.28 0.25
N GLU A 66 3.06 -17.08 0.46
CA GLU A 66 3.14 -18.06 1.54
C GLU A 66 3.01 -17.44 2.93
N GLN A 67 3.45 -16.19 3.08
CA GLN A 67 3.44 -15.44 4.33
C GLN A 67 2.26 -14.47 4.41
N ALA A 68 1.34 -14.54 3.45
CA ALA A 68 0.22 -13.62 3.34
C ALA A 68 -0.67 -13.67 4.58
N LYS A 69 -0.92 -12.50 5.17
CA LYS A 69 -1.93 -12.31 6.21
C LYS A 69 -3.16 -11.67 5.59
N LYS A 70 -4.31 -12.29 5.75
CA LYS A 70 -5.57 -11.85 5.10
C LYS A 70 -5.42 -11.68 3.58
N GLY A 71 -4.59 -12.53 2.94
CA GLY A 71 -4.33 -12.49 1.50
C GLY A 71 -3.44 -11.35 1.01
N LYS A 72 -2.81 -10.55 1.90
CA LYS A 72 -1.99 -9.39 1.54
C LYS A 72 -0.51 -9.72 1.49
N PHE A 73 0.13 -9.42 0.35
CA PHE A 73 1.57 -9.59 0.09
C PHE A 73 2.01 -8.69 -1.07
N ASN A 74 3.32 -8.44 -1.23
CA ASN A 74 3.84 -7.63 -2.34
C ASN A 74 4.73 -8.42 -3.31
N ILE A 75 5.12 -9.66 -2.98
CA ILE A 75 6.18 -10.35 -3.70
C ILE A 75 5.65 -11.66 -4.27
N TYR A 76 5.56 -11.76 -5.60
CA TYR A 76 5.39 -13.04 -6.28
C TYR A 76 6.74 -13.77 -6.35
N GLN A 77 6.73 -15.08 -6.56
CA GLN A 77 7.96 -15.88 -6.65
C GLN A 77 8.91 -15.38 -7.73
N SER A 78 8.39 -14.90 -8.84
CA SER A 78 9.17 -14.31 -9.93
C SER A 78 9.95 -13.04 -9.54
N GLU A 79 9.48 -12.27 -8.55
CA GLU A 79 10.13 -11.06 -8.06
C GLU A 79 11.05 -11.28 -6.85
N LEU A 80 11.26 -12.53 -6.39
CA LEU A 80 12.13 -12.81 -5.24
C LEU A 80 13.56 -12.27 -5.40
N LYS A 81 14.15 -12.42 -6.59
CA LYS A 81 15.51 -11.93 -6.88
C LYS A 81 15.56 -10.40 -6.80
N LEU A 82 14.55 -9.74 -7.34
CA LEU A 82 14.41 -8.29 -7.25
C LEU A 82 14.27 -7.85 -5.78
N MET A 83 13.41 -8.52 -5.01
CA MET A 83 13.22 -8.20 -3.60
C MET A 83 14.50 -8.37 -2.79
N GLN A 84 15.26 -9.45 -3.03
CA GLN A 84 16.53 -9.65 -2.37
C GLN A 84 17.51 -8.51 -2.68
N HIS A 85 17.63 -8.14 -3.95
CA HIS A 85 18.48 -7.02 -4.37
C HIS A 85 18.05 -5.70 -3.73
N LEU A 86 16.73 -5.42 -3.66
CA LEU A 86 16.20 -4.23 -2.98
C LEU A 86 16.52 -4.27 -1.48
N ALA A 87 16.34 -5.42 -0.83
CA ALA A 87 16.62 -5.56 0.58
C ALA A 87 18.09 -5.31 0.90
N ASP A 88 19.00 -5.86 0.10
CA ASP A 88 20.45 -5.66 0.26
C ASP A 88 20.85 -4.19 0.03
N THR A 89 20.31 -3.57 -1.03
CA THR A 89 20.59 -2.16 -1.39
C THR A 89 20.07 -1.18 -0.33
N LEU A 90 18.90 -1.46 0.25
CA LEU A 90 18.23 -0.59 1.22
C LEU A 90 18.55 -0.95 2.68
N GLY A 91 19.31 -2.01 2.92
CA GLY A 91 19.61 -2.49 4.27
C GLY A 91 18.37 -3.01 5.02
N LEU A 92 17.36 -3.56 4.30
CA LEU A 92 16.17 -4.10 4.93
C LEU A 92 16.45 -5.45 5.56
N LYS A 93 16.23 -5.58 6.86
CA LYS A 93 16.50 -6.83 7.60
C LYS A 93 15.58 -7.95 7.11
N SER A 94 16.16 -9.12 6.84
CA SER A 94 15.39 -10.34 6.65
C SER A 94 14.75 -10.77 7.99
N LEU A 95 13.48 -11.14 7.92
CA LEU A 95 12.70 -11.67 9.05
C LEU A 95 12.49 -13.19 8.92
N GLY A 96 13.23 -13.83 8.00
CA GLY A 96 13.08 -15.25 7.66
C GLY A 96 11.86 -15.53 6.76
N ASN A 97 11.87 -16.72 6.13
CA ASN A 97 10.74 -17.22 5.34
C ASN A 97 10.23 -16.22 4.27
N ASN A 98 11.13 -15.66 3.47
CA ASN A 98 10.81 -14.69 2.42
C ASN A 98 9.98 -13.49 2.94
N ARG A 99 10.39 -12.98 4.10
CA ARG A 99 9.84 -11.76 4.72
C ARG A 99 10.97 -10.80 5.03
N TRP A 100 10.70 -9.53 4.84
CA TRP A 100 11.63 -8.45 5.14
C TRP A 100 10.99 -7.35 5.97
N GLN A 101 11.82 -6.55 6.57
CA GLN A 101 11.42 -5.31 7.22
C GLN A 101 10.82 -4.36 6.19
N ARG A 102 9.81 -3.60 6.58
CA ARG A 102 9.24 -2.54 5.74
C ARG A 102 10.23 -1.39 5.58
N HIS A 103 10.29 -0.83 4.37
CA HIS A 103 11.00 0.43 4.16
C HIS A 103 10.31 1.57 4.93
N PRO A 104 11.05 2.47 5.61
CA PRO A 104 10.44 3.54 6.41
C PRO A 104 9.42 4.39 5.65
N LEU A 105 9.72 4.75 4.40
CA LEU A 105 8.80 5.55 3.57
C LEU A 105 7.50 4.82 3.20
N SER A 106 7.44 3.50 3.31
CA SER A 106 6.20 2.77 3.04
C SER A 106 5.09 3.08 4.06
N TYR A 107 5.45 3.51 5.26
CA TYR A 107 4.49 3.98 6.26
C TYR A 107 3.87 5.33 5.87
N LEU A 108 4.68 6.23 5.27
CA LEU A 108 4.18 7.52 4.78
C LEU A 108 3.30 7.34 3.54
N MET A 109 3.68 6.43 2.65
CA MET A 109 2.86 6.10 1.48
C MET A 109 1.50 5.53 1.90
N GLU A 110 1.49 4.58 2.86
CA GLU A 110 0.25 4.03 3.42
C GLU A 110 -0.62 5.11 4.05
N ALA A 111 -0.03 6.01 4.84
CA ALA A 111 -0.77 7.10 5.46
C ALA A 111 -1.33 8.11 4.43
N ALA A 112 -0.61 8.37 3.34
CA ALA A 112 -1.10 9.20 2.25
C ALA A 112 -2.30 8.56 1.54
N ASP A 113 -2.23 7.26 1.29
CA ASP A 113 -3.32 6.46 0.73
C ASP A 113 -4.57 6.50 1.63
N ASP A 114 -4.39 6.28 2.94
CA ASP A 114 -5.46 6.33 3.94
C ASP A 114 -6.11 7.73 4.01
N ILE A 115 -5.32 8.82 3.94
CA ILE A 115 -5.84 10.20 3.90
C ILE A 115 -6.68 10.42 2.64
N CYS A 116 -6.18 10.01 1.47
CA CYS A 116 -6.89 10.15 0.22
C CYS A 116 -8.23 9.41 0.26
N TYR A 117 -8.22 8.12 0.58
CA TYR A 117 -9.46 7.35 0.64
C TYR A 117 -10.46 7.90 1.66
N ALA A 118 -10.03 8.20 2.88
CA ALA A 118 -10.95 8.65 3.91
C ALA A 118 -11.60 10.01 3.63
N ILE A 119 -10.89 10.93 2.99
CA ILE A 119 -11.41 12.29 2.75
C ILE A 119 -12.09 12.42 1.39
N LEU A 120 -11.48 11.82 0.32
CA LEU A 120 -12.06 11.95 -1.02
C LEU A 120 -13.31 11.08 -1.19
N ASP A 121 -13.36 9.88 -0.60
CA ASP A 121 -14.58 9.05 -0.62
C ASP A 121 -15.77 9.76 0.05
N LEU A 122 -15.51 10.56 1.12
CA LEU A 122 -16.55 11.38 1.74
C LEU A 122 -17.00 12.53 0.82
N GLU A 123 -16.08 13.16 0.09
CA GLU A 123 -16.37 14.21 -0.89
C GLU A 123 -17.20 13.64 -2.05
N ASP A 124 -16.78 12.50 -2.60
CA ASP A 124 -17.53 11.80 -3.65
C ASP A 124 -18.94 11.41 -3.19
N ALA A 125 -19.08 10.97 -1.93
CA ALA A 125 -20.39 10.67 -1.36
C ALA A 125 -21.31 11.89 -1.28
N VAL A 126 -20.76 13.11 -1.11
CA VAL A 126 -21.54 14.36 -1.19
C VAL A 126 -21.92 14.65 -2.63
N GLU A 127 -20.97 14.52 -3.57
CA GLU A 127 -21.22 14.83 -4.99
C GLU A 127 -22.30 13.93 -5.60
N ILE A 128 -22.36 12.66 -5.23
CA ILE A 128 -23.39 11.71 -5.70
C ILE A 128 -24.67 11.73 -4.84
N GLY A 129 -24.76 12.64 -3.84
CA GLY A 129 -25.97 12.85 -3.04
C GLY A 129 -26.24 11.81 -1.95
N ILE A 130 -25.28 10.94 -1.61
CA ILE A 130 -25.40 9.97 -0.50
C ILE A 130 -25.21 10.67 0.85
N LEU A 131 -24.32 11.67 0.92
CA LEU A 131 -24.00 12.40 2.14
C LEU A 131 -24.36 13.89 1.99
N SER A 132 -24.92 14.52 3.03
CA SER A 132 -25.12 15.97 3.03
C SER A 132 -23.81 16.70 3.33
N ILE A 133 -23.69 17.95 2.86
CA ILE A 133 -22.55 18.83 3.15
C ILE A 133 -22.36 19.01 4.67
N ASP A 134 -23.47 19.14 5.42
CA ASP A 134 -23.41 19.30 6.88
C ASP A 134 -22.84 18.05 7.56
N ASN A 135 -23.23 16.84 7.12
CA ASN A 135 -22.68 15.60 7.62
C ASN A 135 -21.21 15.44 7.26
N PHE A 136 -20.79 15.82 6.06
CA PHE A 136 -19.38 15.87 5.66
C PHE A 136 -18.57 16.78 6.59
N CYS A 137 -19.03 18.01 6.80
CA CYS A 137 -18.37 18.96 7.69
C CYS A 137 -18.28 18.42 9.13
N GLN A 138 -19.36 17.81 9.63
CA GLN A 138 -19.41 17.23 10.97
C GLN A 138 -18.43 16.04 11.10
N THR A 139 -18.35 15.15 10.10
CA THR A 139 -17.44 14.02 10.09
C THR A 139 -15.99 14.47 10.10
N LEU A 140 -15.65 15.50 9.34
CA LEU A 140 -14.30 16.05 9.28
C LEU A 140 -13.98 17.10 10.35
N ALA A 141 -14.94 17.49 11.20
CA ALA A 141 -14.74 18.50 12.23
C ALA A 141 -13.54 18.22 13.17
N PRO A 142 -13.21 16.96 13.56
CA PRO A 142 -12.04 16.69 14.37
C PRO A 142 -10.71 17.07 13.69
N LEU A 143 -10.67 17.02 12.36
CA LEU A 143 -9.50 17.40 11.57
C LEU A 143 -9.57 18.85 11.10
N SER A 144 -10.71 19.31 10.60
CA SER A 144 -10.87 20.63 10.00
C SER A 144 -11.14 21.74 11.01
N LYS A 145 -11.71 21.40 12.20
CA LYS A 145 -12.26 22.35 13.19
C LYS A 145 -13.39 23.21 12.63
N VAL A 146 -14.00 22.82 11.52
CA VAL A 146 -15.11 23.50 10.85
C VAL A 146 -16.32 22.58 10.93
N SER A 147 -17.43 23.07 11.51
CA SER A 147 -18.59 22.22 11.81
C SER A 147 -19.82 22.47 10.94
N LYS A 148 -19.97 23.63 10.32
CA LYS A 148 -21.16 23.97 9.50
C LYS A 148 -20.87 25.06 8.46
N HIS A 149 -21.66 25.03 7.37
CA HIS A 149 -21.77 26.11 6.35
C HIS A 149 -20.46 26.56 5.69
N ALA A 150 -19.48 25.64 5.57
CA ALA A 150 -18.23 25.94 4.89
C ALA A 150 -18.23 25.36 3.46
N ASN A 151 -17.41 25.94 2.61
CA ASN A 151 -17.15 25.40 1.28
C ASN A 151 -16.46 24.04 1.40
N LEU A 152 -16.95 23.04 0.65
CA LEU A 152 -16.46 21.64 0.65
C LEU A 152 -14.95 21.59 0.46
N GLY A 153 -14.43 22.27 -0.57
CA GLY A 153 -12.99 22.29 -0.88
C GLY A 153 -12.14 22.92 0.24
N MET A 154 -12.68 23.92 0.96
CA MET A 154 -12.01 24.52 2.11
C MET A 154 -11.90 23.53 3.26
N VAL A 155 -12.99 22.84 3.61
CA VAL A 155 -13.02 21.83 4.69
C VAL A 155 -12.05 20.70 4.36
N ARG A 156 -12.10 20.17 3.12
CA ARG A 156 -11.16 19.16 2.62
C ARG A 156 -9.70 19.61 2.79
N SER A 157 -9.37 20.80 2.29
CA SER A 157 -7.99 21.30 2.31
C SER A 157 -7.44 21.44 3.73
N ILE A 158 -8.25 21.92 4.67
CA ILE A 158 -7.86 22.03 6.08
C ILE A 158 -7.70 20.64 6.70
N ALA A 159 -8.63 19.71 6.45
CA ALA A 159 -8.60 18.37 6.97
C ALA A 159 -7.35 17.60 6.48
N VAL A 160 -7.07 17.63 5.17
CA VAL A 160 -5.86 17.03 4.57
C VAL A 160 -4.59 17.61 5.18
N ASN A 161 -4.47 18.94 5.25
CA ASN A 161 -3.29 19.60 5.82
C ASN A 161 -3.05 19.20 7.29
N ASN A 162 -4.11 19.13 8.09
CA ASN A 162 -3.98 18.73 9.49
C ASN A 162 -3.71 17.23 9.65
N ALA A 163 -4.27 16.36 8.81
CA ALA A 163 -3.94 14.94 8.76
C ALA A 163 -2.45 14.73 8.42
N ILE A 164 -1.93 15.44 7.40
CA ILE A 164 -0.50 15.40 7.03
C ILE A 164 0.38 15.82 8.22
N LYS A 165 0.03 16.91 8.92
CA LYS A 165 0.78 17.36 10.11
C LYS A 165 0.82 16.29 11.21
N GLN A 166 -0.31 15.61 11.46
CA GLN A 166 -0.37 14.51 12.43
C GLN A 166 0.51 13.35 12.01
N VAL A 167 0.45 12.91 10.74
CA VAL A 167 1.28 11.83 10.19
C VAL A 167 2.77 12.16 10.34
N VAL A 168 3.17 13.38 9.98
CA VAL A 168 4.57 13.82 10.11
C VAL A 168 5.03 13.81 11.57
N ALA A 169 4.18 14.27 12.50
CA ALA A 169 4.49 14.25 13.92
C ALA A 169 4.67 12.81 14.44
N GLN A 170 3.73 11.92 14.10
CA GLN A 170 3.78 10.49 14.48
C GLN A 170 5.00 9.78 13.86
N PHE A 171 5.31 10.06 12.60
CA PHE A 171 6.48 9.49 11.95
C PHE A 171 7.78 9.92 12.67
N LYS A 172 7.91 11.20 13.03
CA LYS A 172 9.06 11.70 13.78
C LYS A 172 9.16 11.09 15.17
N GLU A 173 8.06 11.00 15.89
CA GLU A 173 7.99 10.40 17.23
C GLU A 173 8.44 8.94 17.23
N HIS A 174 8.01 8.18 16.22
CA HIS A 174 8.31 6.75 16.10
C HIS A 174 9.51 6.43 15.18
N TYR A 175 10.24 7.44 14.72
CA TYR A 175 11.30 7.29 13.72
C TYR A 175 12.32 6.19 14.07
N SER A 176 12.85 6.21 15.29
CA SER A 176 13.86 5.22 15.72
C SER A 176 13.30 3.79 15.72
N ALA A 177 12.05 3.60 16.13
CA ALA A 177 11.40 2.30 16.15
C ALA A 177 11.07 1.82 14.72
N ILE A 178 10.66 2.73 13.83
CA ILE A 178 10.44 2.45 12.40
C ILE A 178 11.75 2.01 11.75
N MET A 179 12.84 2.73 11.98
CA MET A 179 14.17 2.40 11.46
C MET A 179 14.70 1.07 12.00
N ALA A 180 14.38 0.71 13.22
CA ALA A 180 14.73 -0.58 13.80
C ALA A 180 13.89 -1.76 13.27
N GLY A 181 12.82 -1.50 12.51
CA GLY A 181 11.91 -2.53 11.97
C GLY A 181 10.95 -3.13 12.99
N GLY A 182 10.82 -2.51 14.16
CA GLY A 182 10.05 -3.05 15.29
C GLY A 182 8.55 -2.74 15.26
N VAL A 183 8.06 -1.99 14.26
CA VAL A 183 6.76 -1.34 14.41
C VAL A 183 5.74 -1.79 13.36
N ARG A 184 4.58 -2.24 13.85
CA ARG A 184 3.33 -2.33 13.11
C ARG A 184 2.46 -1.14 13.52
N TYR A 185 2.71 0.06 12.97
CA TYR A 185 1.87 1.21 13.24
C TYR A 185 1.18 1.68 11.97
N HIS A 186 -0.10 2.01 12.11
CA HIS A 186 -0.73 2.98 11.24
C HIS A 186 -0.38 4.36 11.79
N LEU A 187 0.23 5.21 10.98
CA LEU A 187 0.63 6.58 11.37
C LEU A 187 -0.58 7.50 11.51
N LEU A 188 -1.73 7.09 10.98
CA LEU A 188 -2.96 7.84 11.08
C LEU A 188 -4.05 6.94 11.67
N LYS A 189 -4.70 7.43 12.73
CA LYS A 189 -5.96 6.86 13.22
C LYS A 189 -7.03 7.91 12.93
N PHE A 190 -7.88 7.63 11.95
CA PHE A 190 -9.09 8.40 11.81
C PHE A 190 -9.97 8.16 13.05
N PRO A 191 -10.55 9.21 13.64
CA PRO A 191 -11.59 9.02 14.64
C PRO A 191 -12.76 8.30 13.97
N CYS A 192 -13.05 7.06 14.43
CA CYS A 192 -14.26 6.32 14.06
C CYS A 192 -15.47 6.94 14.74
#